data_c01e003ae61fe6ef944461ac72ca0dd9
#
_entry.id   c01e003ae61fe6ef944461ac72ca0dd9
#
_cell.length_a   1.000
_cell.length_b   1.000
_cell.length_c   1.000
_cell.angle_alpha   90.00
_cell.angle_beta   90.00
_cell.angle_gamma   90.00
#
_symmetry.space_group_name_H-M   'P 1'
#
loop_
_entity.id
_entity.type
_entity.pdbx_description
1 polymer ?
#
loop_
_entity_poly.entity_id
_entity_poly.type
_entity_poly.pdbx_seq_one_letter_code
_entity_poly.pdbx_strand_id
1 'polypeptide(L)'
;MTFYEQELRKIVGERYPDATYVGRACFVRLSDMNRAKIQFVTGIVANQYHALQLTILNRNEGQVDALRLQLTDLLGRKVTSNPNFSNGVMPHIWDDGGKVDWYVYHPTRQDYEILSNAVSDYLEVFQDMSQSADRAWEQTM
;
A
#
# COMPACT_ATOMS: atom_id res chain seq x y z
N MET A 1 -4.49 7.86 16.78
CA MET A 1 -4.00 7.21 15.54
C MET A 1 -5.15 6.48 14.88
N THR A 2 -5.40 6.76 13.59
CA THR A 2 -6.48 6.10 12.86
C THR A 2 -6.15 4.65 12.55
N PHE A 3 -7.18 3.86 12.23
CA PHE A 3 -6.98 2.49 11.77
C PHE A 3 -6.03 2.41 10.58
N TYR A 4 -6.22 3.29 9.60
CA TYR A 4 -5.41 3.28 8.38
C TYR A 4 -3.95 3.62 8.67
N GLU A 5 -3.69 4.58 9.54
CA GLU A 5 -2.32 4.90 9.94
C GLU A 5 -1.65 3.72 10.65
N GLN A 6 -2.37 3.05 11.55
CA GLN A 6 -1.85 1.87 12.24
C GLN A 6 -1.47 0.77 11.26
N GLU A 7 -2.34 0.50 10.28
CA GLU A 7 -2.07 -0.53 9.27
C GLU A 7 -0.91 -0.14 8.36
N LEU A 8 -0.87 1.12 7.92
CA LEU A 8 0.23 1.59 7.08
C LEU A 8 1.57 1.53 7.83
N ARG A 9 1.60 1.85 9.12
CA ARG A 9 2.82 1.75 9.91
C ARG A 9 3.33 0.31 9.99
N LYS A 10 2.43 -0.66 10.05
CA LYS A 10 2.82 -2.08 10.04
C LYS A 10 3.37 -2.53 8.69
N ILE A 11 2.90 -1.92 7.62
CA ILE A 11 3.31 -2.30 6.25
C ILE A 11 4.59 -1.57 5.84
N VAL A 12 4.70 -0.27 6.10
CA VAL A 12 5.82 0.54 5.59
C VAL A 12 6.70 1.17 6.66
N GLY A 13 6.23 1.27 7.91
CA GLY A 13 6.91 2.08 8.92
C GLY A 13 8.30 1.58 9.30
N GLU A 14 8.52 0.27 9.29
CA GLU A 14 9.82 -0.31 9.64
C GLU A 14 10.88 -0.01 8.60
N ARG A 15 10.52 -0.14 7.32
CA ARG A 15 11.46 0.08 6.20
C ARG A 15 11.59 1.54 5.81
N TYR A 16 10.56 2.33 6.07
CA TYR A 16 10.50 3.75 5.71
C TYR A 16 10.12 4.57 6.93
N PRO A 17 11.06 4.72 7.91
CA PRO A 17 10.75 5.39 9.17
C PRO A 17 10.40 6.87 9.02
N ASP A 18 10.79 7.50 7.90
CA ASP A 18 10.51 8.90 7.63
C ASP A 18 9.18 9.12 6.88
N ALA A 19 8.40 8.06 6.65
CA ALA A 19 7.11 8.18 5.99
C ALA A 19 6.17 9.09 6.77
N THR A 20 5.39 9.90 6.05
CA THR A 20 4.37 10.76 6.63
C THR A 20 2.99 10.21 6.35
N TYR A 21 2.05 10.38 7.27
CA TYR A 21 0.74 9.75 7.22
C TYR A 21 -0.37 10.80 7.16
N VAL A 22 -1.25 10.70 6.17
CA VAL A 22 -2.36 11.62 5.97
C VAL A 22 -3.60 10.81 5.58
N GLY A 23 -4.62 10.75 6.47
CA GLY A 23 -5.85 10.03 6.18
C GLY A 23 -5.60 8.54 5.93
N ARG A 24 -5.95 8.06 4.74
CA ARG A 24 -5.79 6.67 4.32
C ARG A 24 -4.50 6.43 3.52
N ALA A 25 -3.61 7.38 3.54
CA ALA A 25 -2.40 7.34 2.72
C ALA A 25 -1.16 7.64 3.54
N CYS A 26 -0.01 7.26 2.99
CA CYS A 26 1.27 7.73 3.46
C CYS A 26 2.14 8.13 2.26
N PHE A 27 3.15 8.93 2.56
CA PHE A 27 4.11 9.39 1.55
C PHE A 27 5.51 8.98 1.96
N VAL A 28 6.24 8.41 1.02
CA VAL A 28 7.63 7.98 1.19
C VAL A 28 8.49 8.74 0.20
N ARG A 29 9.52 9.43 0.70
CA ARG A 29 10.46 10.12 -0.17
C ARG A 29 11.39 9.10 -0.82
N LEU A 30 11.50 9.16 -2.15
CA LEU A 30 12.39 8.29 -2.93
C LEU A 30 13.67 9.02 -3.34
N SER A 31 13.54 10.29 -3.72
CA SER A 31 14.66 11.16 -4.09
C SER A 31 14.21 12.61 -3.90
N ASP A 32 15.06 13.56 -4.28
CA ASP A 32 14.70 14.99 -4.22
C ASP A 32 13.51 15.33 -5.13
N MET A 33 13.33 14.59 -6.21
CA MET A 33 12.29 14.85 -7.21
C MET A 33 11.09 13.94 -7.10
N ASN A 34 11.24 12.76 -6.51
CA ASN A 34 10.20 11.72 -6.53
C ASN A 34 9.79 11.31 -5.12
N ARG A 35 8.50 11.08 -4.96
CA ARG A 35 7.95 10.46 -3.76
C ARG A 35 6.89 9.44 -4.16
N ALA A 36 6.66 8.50 -3.27
CA ALA A 36 5.61 7.51 -3.44
C ALA A 36 4.44 7.85 -2.52
N LYS A 37 3.22 7.72 -3.05
CA LYS A 37 2.00 7.76 -2.26
C LYS A 37 1.47 6.34 -2.17
N ILE A 38 1.28 5.85 -0.96
CA ILE A 38 0.73 4.53 -0.70
C ILE A 38 -0.62 4.74 -0.04
N GLN A 39 -1.69 4.31 -0.70
CA GLN A 39 -3.05 4.59 -0.28
C GLN A 39 -3.88 3.31 -0.25
N PHE A 40 -4.71 3.15 0.78
CA PHE A 40 -5.65 2.04 0.80
C PHE A 40 -6.80 2.27 -0.17
N VAL A 41 -7.15 1.21 -0.90
CA VAL A 41 -8.39 1.15 -1.67
C VAL A 41 -9.44 0.52 -0.76
N THR A 42 -10.42 1.32 -0.37
CA THR A 42 -11.40 0.94 0.64
C THR A 42 -12.63 0.31 0.02
N GLY A 43 -13.30 -0.55 0.81
CA GLY A 43 -14.58 -1.12 0.45
C GLY A 43 -15.75 -0.28 0.94
N ILE A 44 -16.94 -0.88 0.95
CA ILE A 44 -18.18 -0.22 1.37
C ILE A 44 -18.23 -0.06 2.90
N VAL A 45 -17.66 -1.02 3.62
CA VAL A 45 -17.67 -1.01 5.08
C VAL A 45 -16.53 -0.14 5.61
N ALA A 46 -16.81 0.66 6.63
CA ALA A 46 -15.81 1.54 7.25
C ALA A 46 -14.64 0.73 7.82
N ASN A 47 -13.43 1.30 7.75
CA ASN A 47 -12.19 0.67 8.21
C ASN A 47 -11.89 -0.65 7.48
N GLN A 48 -12.29 -0.74 6.23
CA GLN A 48 -12.06 -1.88 5.37
C GLN A 48 -11.19 -1.47 4.20
N TYR A 49 -10.23 -2.32 3.86
CA TYR A 49 -9.46 -2.14 2.63
C TYR A 49 -9.23 -3.51 1.96
N HIS A 50 -9.14 -3.51 0.64
CA HIS A 50 -8.92 -4.73 -0.14
C HIS A 50 -7.73 -4.63 -1.07
N ALA A 51 -7.13 -3.47 -1.18
CA ALA A 51 -5.97 -3.24 -2.04
C ALA A 51 -5.16 -2.05 -1.56
N LEU A 52 -3.92 -1.98 -2.04
CA LEU A 52 -3.05 -0.82 -1.89
C LEU A 52 -2.83 -0.21 -3.27
N GLN A 53 -3.01 1.09 -3.39
CA GLN A 53 -2.68 1.85 -4.58
C GLN A 53 -1.33 2.54 -4.35
N LEU A 54 -0.34 2.21 -5.16
CA LEU A 54 0.98 2.81 -5.12
C LEU A 54 1.09 3.78 -6.28
N THR A 55 1.48 5.01 -6.01
CA THR A 55 1.59 6.05 -7.04
C THR A 55 2.94 6.73 -6.89
N ILE A 56 3.66 6.87 -7.99
CA ILE A 56 4.94 7.59 -8.02
C ILE A 56 4.67 9.00 -8.51
N LEU A 57 5.03 9.97 -7.69
CA LEU A 57 4.80 11.39 -7.97
C LEU A 57 6.14 12.09 -8.18
N ASN A 58 6.27 12.77 -9.33
CA ASN A 58 7.42 13.61 -9.64
C ASN A 58 7.08 15.07 -9.37
N ARG A 59 8.02 15.82 -8.82
CA ARG A 59 7.80 17.23 -8.45
C ARG A 59 7.35 18.09 -9.63
N ASN A 60 7.87 17.82 -10.81
CA ASN A 60 7.58 18.62 -12.00
C ASN A 60 6.49 18.02 -12.89
N GLU A 61 6.39 16.70 -12.95
CA GLU A 61 5.53 16.00 -13.90
C GLU A 61 4.26 15.43 -13.29
N GLY A 62 4.15 15.42 -11.96
CA GLY A 62 3.01 14.82 -11.28
C GLY A 62 3.13 13.30 -11.27
N GLN A 63 2.04 12.60 -11.53
CA GLN A 63 2.04 11.14 -11.49
C GLN A 63 2.78 10.59 -12.70
N VAL A 64 3.82 9.78 -12.46
CA VAL A 64 4.63 9.16 -13.50
C VAL A 64 4.47 7.65 -13.58
N ASP A 65 3.99 7.01 -12.51
CA ASP A 65 3.69 5.58 -12.51
C ASP A 65 2.70 5.24 -11.40
N ALA A 66 2.05 4.08 -11.52
CA ALA A 66 1.13 3.59 -10.52
C ALA A 66 1.01 2.07 -10.59
N LEU A 67 0.73 1.45 -9.44
CA LEU A 67 0.50 0.02 -9.33
C LEU A 67 -0.56 -0.23 -8.27
N ARG A 68 -1.50 -1.12 -8.56
CA ARG A 68 -2.48 -1.56 -7.57
C ARG A 68 -2.17 -2.98 -7.12
N LEU A 69 -2.01 -3.16 -5.81
CA LEU A 69 -1.75 -4.45 -5.19
C LEU A 69 -3.05 -4.94 -4.56
N GLN A 70 -3.67 -5.96 -5.15
CA GLN A 70 -4.87 -6.58 -4.60
C GLN A 70 -4.47 -7.56 -3.50
N LEU A 71 -5.07 -7.44 -2.32
CA LEU A 71 -4.75 -8.33 -1.20
C LEU A 71 -5.03 -9.80 -1.55
N THR A 72 -6.15 -10.06 -2.23
CA THR A 72 -6.52 -11.42 -2.63
C THR A 72 -5.45 -12.06 -3.49
N ASP A 73 -4.87 -11.30 -4.42
CA ASP A 73 -3.82 -11.80 -5.30
C ASP A 73 -2.52 -12.04 -4.54
N LEU A 74 -2.13 -11.09 -3.68
CA LEU A 74 -0.88 -11.18 -2.92
C LEU A 74 -0.89 -12.30 -1.90
N LEU A 75 -2.02 -12.46 -1.19
CA LEU A 75 -2.12 -13.40 -0.09
C LEU A 75 -2.64 -14.77 -0.52
N GLY A 76 -3.05 -14.92 -1.78
CA GLY A 76 -3.52 -16.19 -2.33
C GLY A 76 -4.86 -16.66 -1.79
N ARG A 77 -5.64 -15.76 -1.18
CA ARG A 77 -6.97 -16.08 -0.66
C ARG A 77 -7.85 -14.84 -0.68
N LYS A 78 -9.16 -15.02 -0.65
CA LYS A 78 -10.09 -13.89 -0.57
C LYS A 78 -10.01 -13.26 0.81
N VAL A 79 -9.53 -12.02 0.87
CA VAL A 79 -9.31 -11.31 2.12
C VAL A 79 -9.71 -9.86 2.02
N THR A 80 -10.11 -9.32 3.15
CA THR A 80 -10.27 -7.89 3.35
C THR A 80 -10.08 -7.61 4.84
N SER A 81 -9.51 -6.48 5.19
CA SER A 81 -9.22 -6.15 6.58
C SER A 81 -10.33 -5.31 7.18
N ASN A 82 -10.82 -5.71 8.36
CA ASN A 82 -11.78 -4.92 9.11
C ASN A 82 -11.69 -5.24 10.60
N PRO A 83 -11.14 -4.33 11.42
CA PRO A 83 -10.95 -4.56 12.85
C PRO A 83 -12.26 -4.57 13.65
N ASN A 84 -13.37 -4.13 13.04
CA ASN A 84 -14.67 -4.11 13.71
C ASN A 84 -15.28 -5.50 13.86
N PHE A 85 -14.72 -6.50 13.19
CA PHE A 85 -15.15 -7.90 13.29
C PHE A 85 -14.11 -8.67 14.11
N SER A 86 -14.45 -8.97 15.34
CA SER A 86 -13.50 -9.56 16.30
C SER A 86 -12.94 -10.91 15.89
N ASN A 87 -13.65 -11.66 15.07
CA ASN A 87 -13.22 -12.96 14.56
C ASN A 87 -12.67 -12.87 13.14
N GLY A 88 -12.51 -11.66 12.59
CA GLY A 88 -12.05 -11.48 11.23
C GLY A 88 -13.06 -11.82 10.15
N VAL A 89 -14.29 -12.15 10.52
CA VAL A 89 -15.35 -12.46 9.56
C VAL A 89 -16.04 -11.16 9.18
N MET A 90 -16.20 -10.95 7.88
CA MET A 90 -16.93 -9.78 7.40
C MET A 90 -17.69 -10.13 6.11
N PRO A 91 -18.84 -9.48 5.88
CA PRO A 91 -19.60 -9.75 4.67
C PRO A 91 -18.89 -9.22 3.42
N HIS A 92 -18.84 -10.03 2.42
CA HIS A 92 -18.57 -9.60 1.07
C HIS A 92 -19.92 -9.50 0.35
N ILE A 93 -20.28 -8.32 -0.12
CA ILE A 93 -21.64 -8.03 -0.56
C ILE A 93 -22.01 -8.84 -1.80
N TRP A 94 -21.10 -8.98 -2.74
CA TRP A 94 -21.34 -9.71 -4.00
C TRP A 94 -20.15 -10.56 -4.38
N ASP A 95 -20.42 -11.80 -4.79
CA ASP A 95 -19.44 -12.64 -5.46
C ASP A 95 -19.78 -12.70 -6.97
N ASP A 96 -19.05 -13.55 -7.70
CA ASP A 96 -19.21 -13.69 -9.14
C ASP A 96 -20.58 -14.24 -9.58
N GLY A 97 -21.34 -14.79 -8.68
CA GLY A 97 -22.68 -15.28 -8.95
C GLY A 97 -23.79 -14.41 -8.39
N GLY A 98 -23.46 -13.25 -7.87
CA GLY A 98 -24.43 -12.42 -7.17
C GLY A 98 -24.77 -12.91 -5.78
N LYS A 99 -24.02 -13.87 -5.25
CA LYS A 99 -24.20 -14.40 -3.92
C LYS A 99 -23.47 -13.54 -2.90
N VAL A 100 -23.92 -13.59 -1.66
CA VAL A 100 -23.22 -12.95 -0.54
C VAL A 100 -22.23 -13.95 0.03
N ASP A 101 -20.95 -13.56 0.07
CA ASP A 101 -19.89 -14.37 0.65
C ASP A 101 -19.38 -13.76 1.94
N TRP A 102 -18.72 -14.58 2.74
CA TRP A 102 -18.09 -14.17 3.98
C TRP A 102 -16.60 -14.45 3.92
N TYR A 103 -15.79 -13.41 4.19
CA TYR A 103 -14.35 -13.56 4.28
C TYR A 103 -13.92 -13.58 5.74
N VAL A 104 -12.95 -14.44 6.03
CA VAL A 104 -12.30 -14.48 7.34
C VAL A 104 -10.92 -13.87 7.15
N TYR A 105 -10.63 -12.79 7.87
CA TYR A 105 -9.34 -12.15 7.75
C TYR A 105 -8.93 -11.44 9.03
N HIS A 106 -7.86 -11.97 9.63
CA HIS A 106 -7.05 -11.29 10.62
C HIS A 106 -5.65 -11.20 10.03
N PRO A 107 -5.10 -10.00 9.80
CA PRO A 107 -3.75 -9.88 9.27
C PRO A 107 -2.76 -10.55 10.23
N THR A 108 -2.01 -11.51 9.71
CA THR A 108 -0.94 -12.16 10.45
C THR A 108 0.35 -11.37 10.23
N ARG A 109 1.36 -11.65 11.06
CA ARG A 109 2.68 -11.07 10.85
C ARG A 109 3.21 -11.39 9.45
N GLN A 110 2.98 -12.61 8.98
CA GLN A 110 3.39 -13.02 7.63
C GLN A 110 2.65 -12.22 6.56
N ASP A 111 1.36 -11.94 6.74
CA ASP A 111 0.59 -11.12 5.80
C ASP A 111 1.20 -9.72 5.69
N TYR A 112 1.54 -9.09 6.82
CA TYR A 112 2.20 -7.79 6.80
C TYR A 112 3.56 -7.84 6.13
N GLU A 113 4.32 -8.91 6.32
CA GLU A 113 5.62 -9.09 5.65
C GLU A 113 5.45 -9.20 4.14
N ILE A 114 4.45 -9.95 3.67
CA ILE A 114 4.16 -10.08 2.25
C ILE A 114 3.81 -8.72 1.65
N LEU A 115 2.94 -7.95 2.32
CA LEU A 115 2.57 -6.60 1.86
C LEU A 115 3.77 -5.66 1.87
N SER A 116 4.57 -5.69 2.93
CA SER A 116 5.77 -4.86 3.05
C SER A 116 6.78 -5.17 1.95
N ASN A 117 7.00 -6.45 1.66
CA ASN A 117 7.91 -6.87 0.58
C ASN A 117 7.41 -6.41 -0.79
N ALA A 118 6.11 -6.55 -1.06
CA ALA A 118 5.53 -6.13 -2.34
C ALA A 118 5.66 -4.62 -2.55
N VAL A 119 5.39 -3.83 -1.52
CA VAL A 119 5.55 -2.37 -1.57
C VAL A 119 7.02 -2.02 -1.79
N SER A 120 7.91 -2.59 -1.00
CA SER A 120 9.34 -2.31 -1.07
C SER A 120 9.93 -2.67 -2.44
N ASP A 121 9.58 -3.82 -2.99
CA ASP A 121 10.06 -4.25 -4.30
C ASP A 121 9.70 -3.24 -5.39
N TYR A 122 8.49 -2.71 -5.35
CA TYR A 122 8.06 -1.69 -6.29
C TYR A 122 8.79 -0.36 -6.08
N LEU A 123 8.89 0.10 -4.84
CA LEU A 123 9.51 1.40 -4.54
C LEU A 123 11.01 1.40 -4.79
N GLU A 124 11.69 0.29 -4.52
CA GLU A 124 13.15 0.19 -4.73
C GLU A 124 13.54 0.40 -6.18
N VAL A 125 12.72 -0.07 -7.13
CA VAL A 125 12.96 0.15 -8.55
C VAL A 125 13.05 1.64 -8.85
N PHE A 126 12.11 2.44 -8.33
CA PHE A 126 12.07 3.88 -8.58
C PHE A 126 13.11 4.63 -7.76
N GLN A 127 13.45 4.15 -6.58
CA GLN A 127 14.48 4.74 -5.76
C GLN A 127 15.85 4.61 -6.44
N ASP A 128 16.17 3.43 -6.94
CA ASP A 128 17.43 3.17 -7.64
C ASP A 128 17.53 3.96 -8.93
N MET A 129 16.45 4.02 -9.72
CA MET A 129 16.40 4.79 -10.95
C MET A 129 16.57 6.28 -10.67
N SER A 130 15.90 6.80 -9.64
CA SER A 130 16.00 8.20 -9.26
C SER A 130 17.41 8.56 -8.82
N GLN A 131 18.04 7.73 -8.01
CA GLN A 131 19.40 7.95 -7.55
C GLN A 131 20.40 7.90 -8.71
N SER A 132 20.23 6.96 -9.63
CA SER A 132 21.09 6.86 -10.82
C SER A 132 20.98 8.09 -11.70
N ALA A 133 19.77 8.61 -11.91
CA ALA A 133 19.54 9.83 -12.67
C ALA A 133 20.19 11.04 -12.00
N ASP A 134 20.04 11.17 -10.68
CA ASP A 134 20.63 12.26 -9.91
C ASP A 134 22.16 12.22 -10.00
N ARG A 135 22.76 11.04 -9.89
CA ARG A 135 24.22 10.87 -10.02
C ARG A 135 24.71 11.22 -11.43
N ALA A 136 23.99 10.79 -12.45
CA ALA A 136 24.34 11.13 -13.83
C ALA A 136 24.31 12.63 -14.06
N TRP A 137 23.33 13.32 -13.52
CA TRP A 137 23.23 14.77 -13.58
C TRP A 137 24.42 15.45 -12.88
N GLU A 138 24.76 15.00 -11.68
CA GLU A 138 25.91 15.55 -10.93
C GLU A 138 27.22 15.34 -11.67
N GLN A 139 27.41 14.21 -12.34
CA GLN A 139 28.63 13.91 -13.09
C GLN A 139 28.79 14.76 -14.36
N THR A 140 27.68 15.21 -14.93
CA THR A 140 27.70 16.03 -16.16
C THR A 140 27.86 17.53 -15.85
N MET A 141 27.70 17.91 -14.63
CA MET A 141 27.90 19.29 -14.18
C MET A 141 29.32 19.54 -13.71
#